data_44bbcfb5c0f27ffa91c9e321d76b6e64
#
_entry.id   44bbcfb5c0f27ffa91c9e321d76b6e64
#
_cell.length_a   1.000
_cell.length_b   1.000
_cell.length_c   1.000
_cell.angle_alpha   90.00
_cell.angle_beta   90.00
_cell.angle_gamma   90.00
#
_symmetry.space_group_name_H-M   'P 1'
#
loop_
_entity.id
_entity.type
_entity.pdbx_description
1 polymer ?
#
loop_
_entity_poly.entity_id
_entity_poly.type
_entity_poly.pdbx_seq_one_letter_code
_entity_poly.pdbx_strand_id
1 'polypeptide(L)'
;MSSPTSEQWSVKVTESGRFGSVDYRETAGCISFYWEFGGGDTVAFIWIEDLAVWSTRHPWAVERRREILERVAHEVVRQKAPTCRAEIDDQNGYIYIREHAA
;
A
#
# COMPACT_ATOMS: atom_id res chain seq x y z
N MET A 1 8.18 -5.89 -27.73
CA MET A 1 7.69 -6.00 -27.21
C MET A 1 7.65 -6.04 -26.09
N SER A 2 7.47 -5.79 -25.45
CA SER A 2 7.51 -5.75 -24.40
C SER A 2 6.88 -6.14 -23.63
N SER A 3 6.40 -6.34 -23.04
CA SER A 3 5.78 -6.69 -22.38
C SER A 3 5.65 -6.75 -21.28
N PRO A 4 5.79 -6.56 -20.71
CA PRO A 4 5.76 -6.79 -19.55
C PRO A 4 4.60 -6.67 -18.88
N THR A 5 3.92 -7.64 -18.93
CA THR A 5 2.77 -7.79 -18.20
C THR A 5 2.99 -7.52 -16.79
N SER A 6 4.13 -7.78 -16.27
CA SER A 6 4.42 -7.47 -14.89
C SER A 6 4.24 -5.99 -14.62
N GLU A 7 4.16 -5.19 -15.67
CA GLU A 7 3.94 -3.78 -15.48
C GLU A 7 2.48 -3.40 -15.39
N GLN A 8 1.59 -4.36 -15.59
CA GLN A 8 0.16 -4.04 -15.55
C GLN A 8 -0.38 -4.25 -14.16
N TRP A 9 -0.38 -3.20 -13.41
CA TRP A 9 -0.90 -3.22 -12.04
C TRP A 9 -1.64 -1.92 -11.76
N SER A 10 -2.49 -1.94 -10.74
CA SER A 10 -3.25 -0.76 -10.34
C SER A 10 -3.46 -0.76 -8.85
N VAL A 11 -3.72 0.43 -8.32
CA VAL A 11 -4.03 0.63 -6.92
C VAL A 11 -5.29 1.48 -6.87
N LYS A 12 -6.29 1.00 -6.11
CA LYS A 12 -7.54 1.73 -5.94
C LYS A 12 -7.75 1.99 -4.46
N VAL A 13 -7.96 3.26 -4.10
CA VAL A 13 -8.23 3.64 -2.71
C VAL A 13 -9.71 3.88 -2.56
N THR A 14 -10.31 3.25 -1.55
CA THR A 14 -11.73 3.41 -1.24
C THR A 14 -11.86 3.96 0.17
N GLU A 15 -12.70 4.98 0.34
CA GLU A 15 -12.96 5.59 1.63
C GLU A 15 -14.35 5.23 2.11
N SER A 16 -14.49 4.96 3.41
CA SER A 16 -15.77 4.72 4.04
C SER A 16 -15.72 5.42 5.40
N GLY A 17 -15.94 6.74 5.40
CA GLY A 17 -15.78 7.54 6.60
C GLY A 17 -14.31 7.72 6.93
N ARG A 18 -13.91 7.29 8.13
CA ARG A 18 -12.55 7.51 8.61
C ARG A 18 -11.59 6.38 8.29
N PHE A 19 -12.02 5.40 7.52
CA PHE A 19 -11.20 4.24 7.16
C PHE A 19 -11.59 3.79 5.76
N GLY A 20 -10.92 2.75 5.27
CA GLY A 20 -11.25 2.22 3.98
C GLY A 20 -10.29 1.12 3.58
N SER A 21 -10.16 0.92 2.29
CA SER A 21 -9.29 -0.11 1.75
C SER A 21 -8.40 0.46 0.65
N VAL A 22 -7.28 -0.21 0.44
CA VAL A 22 -6.41 0.03 -0.71
C VAL A 22 -6.29 -1.31 -1.40
N ASP A 23 -6.73 -1.39 -2.64
CA ASP A 23 -6.72 -2.63 -3.39
C ASP A 23 -5.62 -2.58 -4.44
N TYR A 24 -4.65 -3.46 -4.30
CA TYR A 24 -3.60 -3.64 -5.29
C TYR A 24 -3.97 -4.80 -6.19
N ARG A 25 -3.91 -4.60 -7.49
CA ARG A 25 -4.24 -5.64 -8.47
C ARG A 25 -3.16 -5.75 -9.51
N GLU A 26 -2.87 -6.98 -9.88
CA GLU A 26 -2.01 -7.24 -11.01
C GLU A 26 -2.44 -8.57 -11.63
N THR A 27 -1.74 -9.00 -12.67
CA THR A 27 -2.09 -10.24 -13.37
C THR A 27 -2.13 -11.44 -12.44
N ALA A 28 -1.19 -11.54 -11.52
CA ALA A 28 -1.08 -12.71 -10.65
C ALA A 28 -2.13 -12.74 -9.53
N GLY A 29 -2.72 -11.60 -9.18
CA GLY A 29 -3.72 -11.59 -8.12
C GLY A 29 -3.97 -10.19 -7.58
N CYS A 30 -4.67 -10.12 -6.45
CA CYS A 30 -4.92 -8.85 -5.81
C CYS A 30 -4.76 -8.98 -4.30
N ILE A 31 -4.44 -7.84 -3.67
CA ILE A 31 -4.23 -7.76 -2.23
C ILE A 31 -4.95 -6.52 -1.75
N SER A 32 -5.78 -6.67 -0.71
CA SER A 32 -6.46 -5.55 -0.09
C SER A 32 -5.79 -5.19 1.22
N PHE A 33 -5.58 -3.90 1.42
CA PHE A 33 -5.00 -3.37 2.65
C PHE A 33 -6.08 -2.53 3.33
N TYR A 34 -6.09 -2.55 4.64
CA TYR A 34 -6.97 -1.71 5.44
C TYR A 34 -6.23 -0.43 5.80
N TRP A 35 -6.92 0.71 5.82
CA TRP A 35 -6.31 1.97 6.22
C TRP A 35 -7.28 2.78 7.09
N GLU A 36 -6.70 3.67 7.92
CA GLU A 36 -7.47 4.61 8.73
C GLU A 36 -6.77 5.95 8.72
N PHE A 37 -7.54 7.01 8.93
CA PHE A 37 -6.93 8.33 9.16
C PHE A 37 -6.17 8.32 10.48
N GLY A 38 -5.06 9.05 10.51
CA GLY A 38 -4.24 9.17 11.70
C GLY A 38 -4.48 10.48 12.43
N GLY A 39 -3.47 10.93 13.13
CA GLY A 39 -3.50 12.19 13.85
C GLY A 39 -2.11 12.79 13.90
N GLY A 40 -2.01 14.04 14.30
CA GLY A 40 -0.75 14.74 14.32
C GLY A 40 -0.22 14.89 12.90
N ASP A 41 1.05 14.55 12.70
CA ASP A 41 1.66 14.64 11.39
C ASP A 41 1.44 13.40 10.55
N THR A 42 0.76 12.40 11.07
CA THR A 42 0.43 11.18 10.33
C THR A 42 -0.99 11.30 9.81
N VAL A 43 -1.10 11.44 8.49
CA VAL A 43 -2.40 11.62 7.84
C VAL A 43 -3.18 10.31 7.83
N ALA A 44 -2.50 9.21 7.57
CA ALA A 44 -3.16 7.90 7.50
C ALA A 44 -2.19 6.78 7.80
N PHE A 45 -2.74 5.66 8.27
CA PHE A 45 -2.02 4.41 8.49
C PHE A 45 -2.59 3.36 7.56
N ILE A 46 -1.74 2.65 6.86
CA ILE A 46 -2.15 1.49 6.05
C ILE A 46 -1.56 0.27 6.73
N TRP A 47 -2.38 -0.72 7.07
CA TRP A 47 -1.92 -1.93 7.74
C TRP A 47 -1.33 -2.91 6.74
N ILE A 48 -0.17 -3.48 7.10
CA ILE A 48 0.49 -4.51 6.29
C ILE A 48 0.43 -5.80 7.09
N GLU A 49 -0.06 -6.89 6.48
CA GLU A 49 -0.01 -8.19 7.12
C GLU A 49 1.43 -8.61 7.32
N ASP A 50 1.74 -9.29 8.43
CA ASP A 50 3.10 -9.76 8.65
C ASP A 50 3.47 -10.81 7.60
N LEU A 51 4.75 -11.13 7.53
CA LEU A 51 5.25 -11.98 6.46
C LEU A 51 4.63 -13.38 6.49
N ALA A 52 4.37 -13.92 7.67
CA ALA A 52 3.78 -15.26 7.78
C ALA A 52 2.37 -15.28 7.18
N VAL A 53 1.54 -14.29 7.54
CA VAL A 53 0.18 -14.19 7.01
C VAL A 53 0.22 -13.91 5.52
N TRP A 54 1.08 -12.97 5.12
CA TRP A 54 1.24 -12.61 3.71
C TRP A 54 1.60 -13.84 2.87
N SER A 55 2.55 -14.63 3.36
CA SER A 55 3.02 -15.81 2.63
C SER A 55 1.92 -16.84 2.45
N THR A 56 1.07 -16.98 3.45
CA THR A 56 -0.04 -17.93 3.39
C THR A 56 -1.14 -17.43 2.45
N ARG A 57 -1.46 -16.14 2.52
CA ARG A 57 -2.57 -15.60 1.76
C ARG A 57 -2.20 -15.20 0.34
N HIS A 58 -0.95 -14.82 0.13
CA HIS A 58 -0.49 -14.31 -1.16
C HIS A 58 0.84 -14.95 -1.56
N PRO A 59 0.88 -16.27 -1.73
CA PRO A 59 2.15 -16.95 -2.04
C PRO A 59 2.80 -16.45 -3.33
N TRP A 60 1.98 -15.96 -4.28
CA TRP A 60 2.50 -15.42 -5.54
C TRP A 60 3.27 -14.11 -5.33
N ALA A 61 3.11 -13.48 -4.18
CA ALA A 61 3.64 -12.15 -3.95
C ALA A 61 4.75 -12.10 -2.90
N VAL A 62 5.21 -13.26 -2.42
CA VAL A 62 6.17 -13.30 -1.32
C VAL A 62 7.48 -12.64 -1.70
N GLU A 63 8.03 -12.97 -2.85
CA GLU A 63 9.32 -12.45 -3.26
C GLU A 63 9.25 -11.02 -3.75
N ARG A 64 8.05 -10.55 -4.01
CA ARG A 64 7.85 -9.19 -4.51
C ARG A 64 7.18 -8.30 -3.47
N ARG A 65 7.19 -8.74 -2.23
CA ARG A 65 6.51 -8.01 -1.14
C ARG A 65 6.94 -6.55 -1.08
N ARG A 66 8.24 -6.30 -1.07
CA ARG A 66 8.74 -4.92 -0.97
C ARG A 66 8.34 -4.08 -2.17
N GLU A 67 8.45 -4.65 -3.35
CA GLU A 67 8.05 -3.97 -4.57
C GLU A 67 6.57 -3.57 -4.53
N ILE A 68 5.72 -4.50 -4.09
CA ILE A 68 4.28 -4.25 -4.02
C ILE A 68 3.98 -3.17 -2.99
N LEU A 69 4.63 -3.22 -1.82
CA LEU A 69 4.42 -2.19 -0.81
C LEU A 69 4.84 -0.83 -1.31
N GLU A 70 5.92 -0.75 -2.07
CA GLU A 70 6.37 0.53 -2.62
C GLU A 70 5.40 1.05 -3.67
N ARG A 71 4.83 0.17 -4.49
CA ARG A 71 3.82 0.55 -5.47
C ARG A 71 2.58 1.11 -4.77
N VAL A 72 2.13 0.43 -3.73
CA VAL A 72 0.97 0.86 -2.95
C VAL A 72 1.24 2.23 -2.34
N ALA A 73 2.38 2.37 -1.67
CA ALA A 73 2.74 3.62 -0.99
C ALA A 73 2.79 4.77 -1.98
N HIS A 74 3.45 4.56 -3.11
CA HIS A 74 3.61 5.60 -4.13
C HIS A 74 2.25 6.03 -4.67
N GLU A 75 1.38 5.06 -4.99
CA GLU A 75 0.10 5.38 -5.62
C GLU A 75 -0.87 6.03 -4.65
N VAL A 76 -0.86 5.65 -3.39
CA VAL A 76 -1.72 6.29 -2.40
C VAL A 76 -1.34 7.76 -2.26
N VAL A 77 -0.05 8.05 -2.18
CA VAL A 77 0.42 9.44 -2.10
C VAL A 77 0.00 10.19 -3.37
N ARG A 78 0.25 9.61 -4.53
CA ARG A 78 -0.05 10.29 -5.79
C ARG A 78 -1.54 10.59 -5.93
N GLN A 79 -2.38 9.64 -5.55
CA GLN A 79 -3.83 9.76 -5.79
C GLN A 79 -4.53 10.58 -4.72
N LYS A 80 -4.12 10.44 -3.46
CA LYS A 80 -4.91 10.97 -2.34
C LYS A 80 -4.19 12.00 -1.50
N ALA A 81 -2.89 12.02 -1.50
CA ALA A 81 -2.12 12.89 -0.60
C ALA A 81 -0.84 13.37 -1.27
N PRO A 82 -0.95 14.07 -2.41
CA PRO A 82 0.25 14.39 -3.21
C PRO A 82 1.23 15.33 -2.51
N THR A 83 0.81 15.99 -1.43
CA THR A 83 1.73 16.84 -0.68
C THR A 83 2.35 16.10 0.50
N CYS A 84 2.07 14.81 0.63
CA CYS A 84 2.59 14.01 1.72
C CYS A 84 3.70 13.08 1.22
N ARG A 85 4.26 12.32 2.15
CA ARG A 85 5.24 11.29 1.84
C ARG A 85 4.80 9.99 2.50
N ALA A 86 5.27 8.88 1.99
CA ALA A 86 4.98 7.58 2.56
C ALA A 86 6.23 7.02 3.23
N GLU A 87 6.02 6.30 4.31
CA GLU A 87 7.10 5.67 5.05
C GLU A 87 6.68 4.23 5.32
N ILE A 88 7.40 3.26 4.78
CA ILE A 88 7.06 1.85 4.93
C ILE A 88 7.79 1.31 6.15
N ASP A 89 7.05 0.84 7.13
CA ASP A 89 7.59 0.27 8.36
C ASP A 89 7.13 -1.18 8.41
N ASP A 90 7.82 -2.02 7.66
CA ASP A 90 7.44 -3.43 7.52
C ASP A 90 7.57 -4.17 8.85
N GLN A 91 8.50 -3.75 9.69
CA GLN A 91 8.72 -4.40 10.98
C GLN A 91 7.51 -4.22 11.91
N ASN A 92 6.90 -3.05 11.90
CA ASN A 92 5.73 -2.78 12.72
C ASN A 92 4.41 -2.98 12.00
N GLY A 93 4.47 -3.24 10.69
CA GLY A 93 3.27 -3.59 9.94
C GLY A 93 2.45 -2.42 9.44
N TYR A 94 3.10 -1.32 9.08
CA TYR A 94 2.39 -0.14 8.61
C TYR A 94 3.08 0.54 7.46
N ILE A 95 2.27 1.19 6.62
CA ILE A 95 2.75 2.27 5.76
C ILE A 95 2.13 3.53 6.34
N TYR A 96 2.97 4.49 6.72
CA TYR A 96 2.50 5.78 7.24
C TYR A 96 2.46 6.78 6.12
N ILE A 97 1.37 7.53 6.02
CA ILE A 97 1.28 8.67 5.11
C ILE A 97 1.42 9.89 5.99
N ARG A 98 2.53 10.62 5.84
CA ARG A 98 2.87 11.73 6.72
C ARG A 98 3.02 13.02 5.96
N GLU A 99 2.76 14.12 6.64
CA GLU A 99 3.03 15.43 6.08
C GLU A 99 4.53 15.60 5.93
N HIS A 100 4.93 16.30 4.88
CA HIS A 100 6.32 16.65 4.73
C HIS A 100 6.73 17.59 5.85
N ALA A 101 7.96 17.42 6.33
CA ALA A 101 8.49 18.36 7.30
C ALA A 101 8.65 19.71 6.63
N ALA A 102 8.31 20.74 7.35
CA ALA A 102 8.37 22.10 6.82
C ALA A 102 9.83 22.52 6.60
#